data_730b69e6b0c5eb122c1867bc9cf72e04
#
_entry.id   730b69e6b0c5eb122c1867bc9cf72e04
#
_cell.length_a   1.000
_cell.length_b   1.000
_cell.length_c   1.000
_cell.angle_alpha   90.00
_cell.angle_beta   90.00
_cell.angle_gamma   90.00
#
_symmetry.space_group_name_H-M   'P 1'
#
loop_
_entity.id
_entity.type
_entity.pdbx_description
1 polymer ?
#
loop_
_entity_poly.entity_id
_entity_poly.type
_entity_poly.pdbx_seq_one_letter_code
_entity_poly.pdbx_strand_id
1 'polypeptide(L)'
;MGWRETIRALLGISAYQPEPLDVPGLDSPTIKNVRKSTGGQIQPIPYSQTRWYLQELESAEHEADTGQLARMARLMRACRKDGVVSGVLDTRTGGLVRLPKRFRGRADIVADLEVGSDDIRSVFDEMVPAAELALLDADGILGGVGVGELVPVEGRDYPIFVRLDPEFLYYVWSENRWYYRSIGGLIPITPGDGRWVLHIPGGRMSPWQNGKWRAVGRAYIRKEHAQLHKDNWESKLANPARVAIHPQGADEKQKLGWFQRVMAWGKNTVFSVPPGYDVKILESNGRGYESFEKTIEAQNEEIIITITGQTVTTDGGAGFSNANVHKNIRADLIRADADALAYTVNTQILPAWIVNRFGEDAIASGGGCVVEWDTTPPSDRTTEAAALVQVSTAITSLSEALAAQGMKLDVEALTTRFGVPLKREDAEAKPRLSLVKEAA
;
A
#
# COMPACT_ATOMS: atom_id res chain seq x y z
N MET A 1 36.55 13.68 -26.37
CA MET A 1 35.67 13.34 -25.25
C MET A 1 34.24 13.64 -25.64
N GLY A 2 33.37 12.63 -25.69
CA GLY A 2 32.01 12.81 -26.14
C GLY A 2 31.18 13.46 -25.06
N TRP A 3 30.20 14.29 -25.43
CA TRP A 3 29.28 14.96 -24.50
C TRP A 3 28.62 14.04 -23.45
N ARG A 4 28.48 12.75 -23.77
CA ARG A 4 28.02 11.69 -22.85
C ARG A 4 28.97 11.46 -21.65
N GLU A 5 30.27 11.58 -21.87
CA GLU A 5 31.27 11.46 -20.78
C GLU A 5 31.28 12.70 -19.89
N THR A 6 31.05 13.86 -20.47
CA THR A 6 30.95 15.13 -19.71
C THR A 6 29.69 15.12 -18.80
N ILE A 7 28.55 14.63 -19.30
CA ILE A 7 27.32 14.50 -18.48
C ILE A 7 27.51 13.45 -17.36
N ARG A 8 28.18 12.33 -17.64
CA ARG A 8 28.49 11.33 -16.61
C ARG A 8 29.37 11.90 -15.51
N ALA A 9 30.40 12.70 -15.87
CA ALA A 9 31.25 13.37 -14.92
C ALA A 9 30.50 14.44 -14.08
N LEU A 10 29.61 15.20 -14.69
CA LEU A 10 28.75 16.20 -14.02
C LEU A 10 27.74 15.56 -13.04
N LEU A 11 27.24 14.38 -13.35
CA LEU A 11 26.32 13.64 -12.48
C LEU A 11 27.03 12.79 -11.42
N GLY A 12 28.36 12.83 -11.34
CA GLY A 12 29.14 12.03 -10.39
C GLY A 12 29.05 10.52 -10.66
N ILE A 13 28.71 10.11 -11.88
CA ILE A 13 28.61 8.71 -12.29
C ILE A 13 30.00 8.21 -12.62
N SER A 14 30.66 7.59 -11.64
CA SER A 14 31.94 6.92 -11.86
C SER A 14 31.77 5.70 -12.76
N ALA A 15 32.69 5.52 -13.70
CA ALA A 15 32.80 4.29 -14.48
C ALA A 15 33.39 3.11 -13.66
N TYR A 16 33.60 3.32 -12.37
CA TYR A 16 34.13 2.32 -11.46
C TYR A 16 33.07 1.23 -11.23
N GLN A 17 33.35 0.02 -11.70
CA GLN A 17 32.64 -1.20 -11.28
C GLN A 17 33.37 -1.71 -10.03
N PRO A 18 32.83 -1.50 -8.83
CA PRO A 18 33.44 -2.07 -7.65
C PRO A 18 33.31 -3.60 -7.71
N GLU A 19 34.39 -4.30 -7.43
CA GLU A 19 34.31 -5.72 -7.12
C GLU A 19 33.31 -5.93 -5.97
N PRO A 20 32.55 -7.05 -5.97
CA PRO A 20 31.62 -7.33 -4.90
C PRO A 20 32.33 -7.29 -3.56
N LEU A 21 31.90 -6.44 -2.65
CA LEU A 21 32.41 -6.38 -1.28
C LEU A 21 32.15 -7.75 -0.61
N ASP A 22 33.23 -8.48 -0.35
CA ASP A 22 33.18 -9.70 0.44
C ASP A 22 33.01 -9.30 1.91
N VAL A 23 31.76 -9.39 2.42
CA VAL A 23 31.45 -9.10 3.80
C VAL A 23 31.47 -10.41 4.59
N PRO A 24 32.43 -10.58 5.53
CA PRO A 24 32.50 -11.79 6.35
C PRO A 24 31.21 -12.00 7.12
N GLY A 25 30.70 -13.25 7.13
CA GLY A 25 29.47 -13.62 7.85
C GLY A 25 28.18 -13.60 7.03
N LEU A 26 28.21 -13.26 5.75
CA LEU A 26 27.06 -13.29 4.83
C LEU A 26 27.11 -14.52 3.92
N ASP A 27 27.30 -15.69 4.50
CA ASP A 27 27.41 -16.95 3.75
C ASP A 27 26.08 -17.58 3.32
N SER A 28 24.97 -16.88 3.60
CA SER A 28 23.66 -17.33 3.09
C SER A 28 23.62 -17.24 1.55
N PRO A 29 23.32 -18.33 0.83
CA PRO A 29 23.18 -18.34 -0.62
C PRO A 29 22.21 -17.27 -1.13
N THR A 30 21.12 -17.04 -0.42
CA THR A 30 20.10 -16.04 -0.72
C THR A 30 20.67 -14.63 -0.74
N ILE A 31 21.53 -14.28 0.23
CA ILE A 31 22.12 -12.94 0.32
C ILE A 31 23.17 -12.72 -0.78
N LYS A 32 23.95 -13.75 -1.09
CA LYS A 32 24.92 -13.69 -2.21
C LYS A 32 24.22 -13.48 -3.56
N ASN A 33 23.08 -14.14 -3.76
CA ASN A 33 22.32 -14.01 -5.00
C ASN A 33 21.64 -12.64 -5.11
N VAL A 34 21.05 -12.13 -4.03
CA VAL A 34 20.49 -10.77 -4.00
C VAL A 34 21.56 -9.73 -4.34
N ARG A 35 22.77 -9.88 -3.84
CA ARG A 35 23.89 -8.98 -4.18
C ARG A 35 24.31 -9.05 -5.64
N LYS A 36 24.33 -10.25 -6.22
CA LYS A 36 24.66 -10.42 -7.63
C LYS A 36 23.61 -9.81 -8.55
N SER A 37 22.33 -9.90 -8.18
CA SER A 37 21.22 -9.39 -8.98
C SER A 37 21.11 -7.86 -8.97
N THR A 38 21.32 -7.21 -7.83
CA THR A 38 21.21 -5.74 -7.69
C THR A 38 22.49 -4.96 -8.01
N GLY A 39 23.59 -5.64 -8.37
CA GLY A 39 24.87 -4.98 -8.59
C GLY A 39 25.43 -4.33 -7.33
N GLY A 40 25.07 -4.84 -6.17
CA GLY A 40 25.39 -4.30 -4.86
C GLY A 40 24.18 -3.55 -4.25
N GLN A 41 23.68 -4.06 -3.13
CA GLN A 41 22.62 -3.35 -2.40
C GLN A 41 23.11 -1.98 -1.97
N ILE A 42 22.36 -0.95 -2.33
CA ILE A 42 22.51 0.35 -1.68
C ILE A 42 21.75 0.25 -0.36
N GLN A 43 22.48 0.33 0.74
CA GLN A 43 21.83 0.60 2.01
C GLN A 43 21.23 2.01 1.92
N PRO A 44 19.96 2.19 2.26
CA PRO A 44 19.38 3.52 2.34
C PRO A 44 20.27 4.36 3.27
N ILE A 45 20.73 5.49 2.80
CA ILE A 45 21.41 6.45 3.67
C ILE A 45 20.40 6.87 4.71
N PRO A 46 20.69 6.73 6.02
CA PRO A 46 19.77 7.17 7.04
C PRO A 46 19.46 8.65 6.82
N TYR A 47 18.24 8.93 6.38
CA TYR A 47 17.82 10.29 6.15
C TYR A 47 17.34 10.86 7.47
N SER A 48 18.07 11.84 7.99
CA SER A 48 17.85 12.44 9.32
C SER A 48 16.91 13.63 9.30
N GLN A 49 16.16 13.87 8.22
CA GLN A 49 15.19 14.95 8.22
C GLN A 49 14.10 14.66 9.26
N THR A 50 14.05 15.49 10.28
CA THR A 50 13.09 15.34 11.37
C THR A 50 11.75 15.99 11.06
N ARG A 51 11.71 16.95 10.15
CA ARG A 51 10.50 17.69 9.76
C ARG A 51 10.47 18.00 8.29
N TRP A 52 9.26 18.05 7.75
CA TRP A 52 8.97 18.45 6.39
C TRP A 52 8.22 19.79 6.39
N TYR A 53 8.50 20.61 5.36
CA TYR A 53 7.85 21.88 5.13
C TYR A 53 7.21 21.90 3.74
N LEU A 54 6.21 22.78 3.53
CA LEU A 54 5.53 22.87 2.23
C LEU A 54 6.49 23.22 1.08
N GLN A 55 7.51 24.01 1.34
CA GLN A 55 8.54 24.32 0.33
C GLN A 55 9.32 23.08 -0.11
N GLU A 56 9.53 22.11 0.79
CA GLU A 56 10.19 20.85 0.43
C GLU A 56 9.27 19.94 -0.38
N LEU A 57 7.96 20.01 -0.19
CA LEU A 57 6.97 19.35 -1.04
C LEU A 57 7.05 19.91 -2.47
N GLU A 58 7.08 21.23 -2.64
CA GLU A 58 7.24 21.88 -3.96
C GLU A 58 8.56 21.49 -4.63
N SER A 59 9.64 21.41 -3.84
CA SER A 59 10.93 20.91 -4.35
C SER A 59 10.86 19.45 -4.78
N ALA A 60 10.15 18.60 -4.02
CA ALA A 60 9.95 17.20 -4.37
C ALA A 60 9.10 17.05 -5.65
N GLU A 61 8.12 17.93 -5.87
CA GLU A 61 7.32 17.97 -7.09
C GLU A 61 8.19 18.31 -8.30
N HIS A 62 9.00 19.36 -8.16
CA HIS A 62 9.90 19.78 -9.23
C HIS A 62 10.95 18.70 -9.58
N GLU A 63 11.57 18.08 -8.57
CA GLU A 63 12.52 16.98 -8.78
C GLU A 63 11.85 15.78 -9.46
N ALA A 64 10.65 15.40 -9.02
CA ALA A 64 9.90 14.31 -9.62
C ALA A 64 9.59 14.60 -11.10
N ASP A 65 9.17 15.81 -11.44
CA ASP A 65 8.90 16.21 -12.82
C ASP A 65 10.14 16.20 -13.71
N THR A 66 11.34 16.31 -13.11
CA THR A 66 12.61 16.07 -13.83
C THR A 66 13.00 14.58 -13.90
N GLY A 67 12.22 13.69 -13.30
CA GLY A 67 12.46 12.25 -13.27
C GLY A 67 13.26 11.77 -12.06
N GLN A 68 13.51 12.62 -11.06
CA GLN A 68 14.24 12.27 -9.83
C GLN A 68 13.25 12.02 -8.69
N LEU A 69 12.99 10.75 -8.37
CA LEU A 69 11.95 10.40 -7.41
C LEU A 69 12.43 10.33 -5.95
N ALA A 70 13.71 10.58 -5.69
CA ALA A 70 14.32 10.37 -4.37
C ALA A 70 13.62 11.16 -3.25
N ARG A 71 13.37 12.46 -3.45
CA ARG A 71 12.74 13.31 -2.43
C ARG A 71 11.27 12.93 -2.22
N MET A 72 10.55 12.63 -3.32
CA MET A 72 9.18 12.11 -3.28
C MET A 72 9.11 10.82 -2.43
N ALA A 73 9.98 9.85 -2.69
CA ALA A 73 10.00 8.57 -1.97
C ALA A 73 10.31 8.75 -0.46
N ARG A 74 11.20 9.70 -0.13
CA ARG A 74 11.50 10.06 1.27
C ARG A 74 10.28 10.65 1.97
N LEU A 75 9.53 11.53 1.30
CA LEU A 75 8.28 12.09 1.83
C LEU A 75 7.24 10.98 2.02
N MET A 76 7.05 10.09 1.04
CA MET A 76 6.15 8.94 1.16
C MET A 76 6.50 8.07 2.37
N ARG A 77 7.79 7.82 2.60
CA ARG A 77 8.27 7.07 3.78
C ARG A 77 7.97 7.81 5.08
N ALA A 78 8.09 9.14 5.10
CA ALA A 78 7.70 9.94 6.26
C ALA A 78 6.19 9.87 6.51
N CYS A 79 5.37 10.02 5.47
CA CYS A 79 3.92 9.89 5.56
C CYS A 79 3.48 8.52 6.08
N ARG A 80 4.14 7.43 5.70
CA ARG A 80 3.83 6.08 6.20
C ARG A 80 4.05 5.89 7.70
N LYS A 81 4.79 6.78 8.37
CA LYS A 81 4.95 6.77 9.83
C LYS A 81 3.73 7.38 10.55
N ASP A 82 2.90 8.11 9.85
CA ASP A 82 1.64 8.63 10.40
C ASP A 82 0.62 7.49 10.55
N GLY A 83 -0.02 7.42 11.73
CA GLY A 83 -0.93 6.33 12.05
C GLY A 83 -2.17 6.26 11.16
N VAL A 84 -2.68 7.41 10.69
CA VAL A 84 -3.84 7.44 9.79
C VAL A 84 -3.44 6.98 8.39
N VAL A 85 -2.32 7.50 7.86
CA VAL A 85 -1.81 7.09 6.54
C VAL A 85 -1.52 5.60 6.52
N SER A 86 -0.78 5.08 7.52
CA SER A 86 -0.47 3.66 7.63
C SER A 86 -1.75 2.81 7.70
N GLY A 87 -2.66 3.15 8.63
CA GLY A 87 -3.87 2.37 8.85
C GLY A 87 -4.78 2.26 7.62
N VAL A 88 -5.00 3.37 6.89
CA VAL A 88 -5.86 3.33 5.70
C VAL A 88 -5.17 2.67 4.51
N LEU A 89 -3.86 2.86 4.36
CA LEU A 89 -3.08 2.23 3.30
C LEU A 89 -3.02 0.72 3.50
N ASP A 90 -2.68 0.25 4.71
CA ASP A 90 -2.62 -1.17 5.06
C ASP A 90 -3.99 -1.85 4.93
N THR A 91 -5.08 -1.11 5.22
CA THR A 91 -6.44 -1.60 5.03
C THR A 91 -6.77 -1.80 3.54
N ARG A 92 -6.30 -0.91 2.66
CA ARG A 92 -6.51 -1.00 1.21
C ARG A 92 -5.67 -2.12 0.60
N THR A 93 -4.36 -2.09 0.78
CA THR A 93 -3.42 -3.08 0.22
C THR A 93 -3.59 -4.47 0.84
N GLY A 94 -3.78 -4.55 2.17
CA GLY A 94 -4.04 -5.81 2.87
C GLY A 94 -5.38 -6.45 2.49
N GLY A 95 -6.37 -5.64 2.12
CA GLY A 95 -7.63 -6.10 1.54
C GLY A 95 -7.42 -6.79 0.20
N LEU A 96 -6.55 -6.24 -0.65
CA LEU A 96 -6.22 -6.77 -1.96
C LEU A 96 -5.46 -8.10 -1.90
N VAL A 97 -4.34 -8.14 -1.20
CA VAL A 97 -3.45 -9.32 -1.22
C VAL A 97 -4.05 -10.55 -0.56
N ARG A 98 -5.12 -10.39 0.23
CA ARG A 98 -5.87 -11.48 0.87
C ARG A 98 -7.00 -12.04 0.00
N LEU A 99 -7.31 -11.41 -1.13
CA LEU A 99 -8.34 -11.91 -2.04
C LEU A 99 -7.93 -13.29 -2.58
N PRO A 100 -8.91 -14.20 -2.79
CA PRO A 100 -8.64 -15.46 -3.45
C PRO A 100 -8.06 -15.23 -4.84
N LYS A 101 -7.08 -16.04 -5.21
CA LYS A 101 -6.46 -16.02 -6.53
C LYS A 101 -7.05 -17.13 -7.40
N ARG A 102 -7.24 -16.82 -8.67
CA ARG A 102 -7.66 -17.79 -9.69
C ARG A 102 -6.65 -17.81 -10.80
N PHE A 103 -6.16 -18.99 -11.13
CA PHE A 103 -5.25 -19.19 -12.27
C PHE A 103 -6.04 -19.70 -13.46
N ARG A 104 -5.78 -19.12 -14.63
CA ARG A 104 -6.39 -19.55 -15.89
C ARG A 104 -5.29 -19.74 -16.93
N GLY A 105 -5.32 -20.85 -17.63
CA GLY A 105 -4.34 -21.12 -18.66
C GLY A 105 -4.16 -22.61 -18.89
N ARG A 106 -2.98 -22.97 -19.35
CA ARG A 106 -2.61 -24.36 -19.61
C ARG A 106 -2.57 -25.16 -18.30
N ALA A 107 -3.25 -26.29 -18.27
CA ALA A 107 -3.52 -27.05 -17.06
C ALA A 107 -2.27 -27.50 -16.30
N ASP A 108 -1.20 -27.87 -17.01
CA ASP A 108 0.08 -28.26 -16.42
C ASP A 108 0.80 -27.09 -15.75
N ILE A 109 0.73 -25.89 -16.34
CA ILE A 109 1.31 -24.67 -15.76
C ILE A 109 0.53 -24.26 -14.52
N VAL A 110 -0.80 -24.31 -14.58
CA VAL A 110 -1.67 -23.99 -13.44
C VAL A 110 -1.40 -24.96 -12.28
N ALA A 111 -1.32 -26.26 -12.56
CA ALA A 111 -1.03 -27.27 -11.54
C ALA A 111 0.35 -27.04 -10.88
N ASP A 112 1.37 -26.67 -11.65
CA ASP A 112 2.71 -26.40 -11.12
C ASP A 112 2.73 -25.14 -10.24
N LEU A 113 1.97 -24.09 -10.60
CA LEU A 113 1.82 -22.88 -9.79
C LEU A 113 1.11 -23.10 -8.46
N GLU A 114 0.11 -24.00 -8.45
CA GLU A 114 -0.68 -24.30 -7.26
C GLU A 114 0.01 -25.27 -6.30
N VAL A 115 0.98 -26.07 -6.78
CA VAL A 115 1.73 -27.01 -5.94
C VAL A 115 2.72 -26.24 -5.06
N GLY A 116 2.70 -26.51 -3.76
CA GLY A 116 3.67 -25.96 -2.81
C GLY A 116 4.84 -26.90 -2.58
N SER A 117 5.99 -26.37 -2.21
CA SER A 117 7.18 -27.16 -1.84
C SER A 117 6.95 -28.07 -0.64
N ASP A 118 6.02 -27.68 0.25
CA ASP A 118 5.71 -28.36 1.50
C ASP A 118 4.24 -28.80 1.60
N ASP A 119 3.54 -28.88 0.47
CA ASP A 119 2.08 -29.05 0.39
C ASP A 119 1.23 -28.01 1.16
N ILE A 120 1.87 -26.93 1.59
CA ILE A 120 1.24 -25.88 2.43
C ILE A 120 1.09 -24.56 1.66
N ARG A 121 2.06 -24.23 0.78
CA ARG A 121 2.08 -22.97 0.04
C ARG A 121 2.18 -23.25 -1.45
N SER A 122 1.47 -22.47 -2.25
CA SER A 122 1.61 -22.52 -3.70
C SER A 122 2.98 -21.99 -4.14
N VAL A 123 3.51 -22.48 -5.25
CA VAL A 123 4.74 -21.94 -5.87
C VAL A 123 4.57 -20.45 -6.16
N PHE A 124 3.37 -20.04 -6.57
CA PHE A 124 3.05 -18.62 -6.75
C PHE A 124 3.24 -17.79 -5.48
N ASP A 125 2.74 -18.27 -4.33
CA ASP A 125 2.85 -17.54 -3.06
C ASP A 125 4.29 -17.46 -2.53
N GLU A 126 5.12 -18.43 -2.88
CA GLU A 126 6.56 -18.38 -2.59
C GLU A 126 7.32 -17.47 -3.54
N MET A 127 6.99 -17.51 -4.84
CA MET A 127 7.59 -16.66 -5.86
C MET A 127 7.21 -15.19 -5.66
N VAL A 128 5.98 -14.93 -5.27
CA VAL A 128 5.42 -13.57 -5.12
C VAL A 128 4.81 -13.40 -3.73
N PRO A 129 5.64 -13.15 -2.70
CA PRO A 129 5.18 -13.01 -1.32
C PRO A 129 4.15 -11.89 -1.19
N ALA A 130 3.05 -12.16 -0.47
CA ALA A 130 1.96 -11.20 -0.29
C ALA A 130 2.42 -9.88 0.36
N ALA A 131 3.41 -9.93 1.26
CA ALA A 131 3.96 -8.74 1.89
C ALA A 131 4.69 -7.83 0.87
N GLU A 132 5.45 -8.43 -0.05
CA GLU A 132 6.17 -7.69 -1.09
C GLU A 132 5.19 -7.06 -2.10
N LEU A 133 4.12 -7.79 -2.46
CA LEU A 133 3.03 -7.28 -3.29
C LEU A 133 2.29 -6.11 -2.64
N ALA A 134 1.98 -6.21 -1.35
CA ALA A 134 1.31 -5.14 -0.61
C ALA A 134 2.17 -3.87 -0.58
N LEU A 135 3.49 -4.01 -0.42
CA LEU A 135 4.42 -2.89 -0.46
C LEU A 135 4.55 -2.29 -1.86
N LEU A 136 4.56 -3.12 -2.89
CA LEU A 136 4.60 -2.67 -4.30
C LEU A 136 3.34 -1.88 -4.65
N ASP A 137 2.17 -2.41 -4.28
CA ASP A 137 0.88 -1.75 -4.48
C ASP A 137 0.80 -0.42 -3.70
N ALA A 138 1.25 -0.41 -2.46
CA ALA A 138 1.33 0.82 -1.65
C ALA A 138 2.22 1.89 -2.28
N ASP A 139 3.34 1.51 -2.91
CA ASP A 139 4.18 2.44 -3.68
C ASP A 139 3.45 2.93 -4.92
N GLY A 140 2.73 2.05 -5.62
CA GLY A 140 1.87 2.41 -6.75
C GLY A 140 0.77 3.40 -6.38
N ILE A 141 0.06 3.17 -5.27
CA ILE A 141 -0.99 4.06 -4.77
C ILE A 141 -0.42 5.44 -4.38
N LEU A 142 0.63 5.46 -3.57
CA LEU A 142 1.21 6.71 -3.10
C LEU A 142 2.00 7.41 -4.20
N GLY A 143 2.97 6.74 -4.80
CA GLY A 143 3.93 7.33 -5.73
C GLY A 143 3.52 7.29 -7.19
N GLY A 144 2.48 6.52 -7.54
CA GLY A 144 2.10 6.24 -8.93
C GLY A 144 3.01 5.22 -9.62
N VAL A 145 4.10 4.83 -8.98
CA VAL A 145 5.06 3.85 -9.49
C VAL A 145 5.69 3.08 -8.33
N GLY A 146 5.77 1.77 -8.48
CA GLY A 146 6.51 0.86 -7.61
C GLY A 146 7.53 0.06 -8.43
N VAL A 147 8.61 -0.38 -7.82
CA VAL A 147 9.67 -1.14 -8.46
C VAL A 147 10.08 -2.33 -7.61
N GLY A 148 10.43 -3.42 -8.29
CA GLY A 148 10.95 -4.63 -7.66
C GLY A 148 11.83 -5.43 -8.60
N GLU A 149 12.40 -6.46 -8.07
CA GLU A 149 13.34 -7.36 -8.77
C GLU A 149 12.95 -8.81 -8.53
N LEU A 150 13.08 -9.62 -9.56
CA LEU A 150 12.99 -11.07 -9.48
C LEU A 150 14.38 -11.62 -9.17
N VAL A 151 14.56 -12.13 -7.97
CA VAL A 151 15.84 -12.61 -7.45
C VAL A 151 15.92 -14.13 -7.59
N PRO A 152 16.84 -14.67 -8.39
CA PRO A 152 17.07 -16.11 -8.45
C PRO A 152 17.54 -16.64 -7.08
N VAL A 153 17.02 -17.77 -6.67
CA VAL A 153 17.37 -18.43 -5.40
C VAL A 153 18.00 -19.78 -5.73
N GLU A 154 19.17 -20.07 -5.14
CA GLU A 154 19.86 -21.34 -5.33
C GLU A 154 19.00 -22.50 -4.78
N GLY A 155 18.84 -23.56 -5.58
CA GLY A 155 18.02 -24.73 -5.24
C GLY A 155 16.53 -24.58 -5.51
N ARG A 156 16.08 -23.47 -6.14
CA ARG A 156 14.71 -23.29 -6.59
C ARG A 156 14.66 -23.04 -8.10
N ASP A 157 13.63 -23.55 -8.73
CA ASP A 157 13.40 -23.38 -10.17
C ASP A 157 12.65 -22.08 -10.51
N TYR A 158 12.36 -21.27 -9.50
CA TYR A 158 11.65 -20.00 -9.63
C TYR A 158 12.34 -18.89 -8.84
N PRO A 159 12.30 -17.66 -9.35
CA PRO A 159 12.82 -16.48 -8.64
C PRO A 159 11.86 -16.08 -7.53
N ILE A 160 12.35 -15.28 -6.58
CA ILE A 160 11.52 -14.61 -5.58
C ILE A 160 11.42 -13.14 -5.94
N PHE A 161 10.20 -12.60 -5.95
CA PHE A 161 9.95 -11.19 -6.10
C PHE A 161 10.32 -10.44 -4.82
N VAL A 162 11.12 -9.39 -4.95
CA VAL A 162 11.54 -8.49 -3.87
C VAL A 162 11.23 -7.05 -4.28
N ARG A 163 10.46 -6.37 -3.48
CA ARG A 163 10.19 -4.93 -3.67
C ARG A 163 11.45 -4.13 -3.39
N LEU A 164 11.77 -3.18 -4.27
CA LEU A 164 12.86 -2.25 -4.12
C LEU A 164 12.37 -0.86 -3.73
N ASP A 165 13.24 -0.06 -3.09
CA ASP A 165 12.86 1.28 -2.64
C ASP A 165 12.79 2.27 -3.83
N PRO A 166 11.65 2.96 -4.05
CA PRO A 166 11.51 3.95 -5.11
C PRO A 166 12.47 5.16 -4.97
N GLU A 167 13.14 5.33 -3.83
CA GLU A 167 14.15 6.38 -3.65
C GLU A 167 15.28 6.31 -4.69
N PHE A 168 15.54 5.12 -5.19
CA PHE A 168 16.59 4.88 -6.17
C PHE A 168 16.10 4.80 -7.61
N LEU A 169 14.84 5.11 -7.84
CA LEU A 169 14.22 5.08 -9.16
C LEU A 169 14.38 6.43 -9.87
N TYR A 170 14.79 6.38 -11.14
CA TYR A 170 15.01 7.53 -11.99
C TYR A 170 14.35 7.34 -13.34
N TYR A 171 13.76 8.40 -13.89
CA TYR A 171 13.28 8.43 -15.24
C TYR A 171 14.13 9.39 -16.08
N VAL A 172 14.75 8.89 -17.13
CA VAL A 172 15.59 9.69 -18.02
C VAL A 172 14.82 10.07 -19.26
N TRP A 173 14.35 11.31 -19.33
CA TRP A 173 13.50 11.84 -20.39
C TRP A 173 14.12 11.74 -21.79
N SER A 174 15.43 11.98 -21.92
CA SER A 174 16.13 11.90 -23.20
C SER A 174 16.16 10.51 -23.81
N GLU A 175 16.01 9.48 -22.99
CA GLU A 175 16.03 8.08 -23.39
C GLU A 175 14.64 7.41 -23.27
N ASN A 176 13.68 8.14 -22.69
CA ASN A 176 12.33 7.64 -22.40
C ASN A 176 12.36 6.31 -21.64
N ARG A 177 13.23 6.25 -20.62
CA ARG A 177 13.55 4.99 -19.95
C ARG A 177 13.73 5.16 -18.43
N TRP A 178 13.33 4.12 -17.70
CA TRP A 178 13.55 3.99 -16.29
C TRP A 178 14.93 3.43 -15.97
N TYR A 179 15.50 3.89 -14.86
CA TYR A 179 16.77 3.44 -14.33
C TYR A 179 16.67 3.25 -12.83
N TYR A 180 17.41 2.29 -12.32
CA TYR A 180 17.59 2.08 -10.89
C TYR A 180 19.02 2.42 -10.50
N ARG A 181 19.19 3.26 -9.49
CA ARG A 181 20.49 3.68 -9.00
C ARG A 181 21.08 2.61 -8.09
N SER A 182 22.23 2.04 -8.48
CA SER A 182 23.03 1.14 -7.66
C SER A 182 24.36 1.80 -7.26
N ILE A 183 25.13 1.11 -6.41
CA ILE A 183 26.50 1.55 -6.06
C ILE A 183 27.37 1.69 -7.31
N GLY A 184 27.18 0.84 -8.30
CA GLY A 184 27.92 0.82 -9.56
C GLY A 184 27.43 1.81 -10.63
N GLY A 185 26.37 2.61 -10.35
CA GLY A 185 25.79 3.55 -11.31
C GLY A 185 24.31 3.29 -11.59
N LEU A 186 23.82 3.84 -12.71
CA LEU A 186 22.44 3.68 -13.15
C LEU A 186 22.30 2.39 -13.96
N ILE A 187 21.38 1.51 -13.53
CA ILE A 187 21.04 0.26 -14.21
C ILE A 187 19.73 0.51 -14.97
N PRO A 188 19.69 0.29 -16.29
CA PRO A 188 18.47 0.43 -17.06
C PRO A 188 17.45 -0.63 -16.66
N ILE A 189 16.19 -0.21 -16.47
CA ILE A 189 15.07 -1.08 -16.17
C ILE A 189 14.37 -1.44 -17.48
N THR A 190 14.21 -2.74 -17.73
CA THR A 190 13.38 -3.26 -18.80
C THR A 190 12.32 -4.16 -18.15
N PRO A 191 11.08 -3.64 -17.95
CA PRO A 191 10.04 -4.41 -17.31
C PRO A 191 9.73 -5.70 -18.06
N GLY A 192 9.68 -6.83 -17.35
CA GLY A 192 9.38 -8.13 -17.95
C GLY A 192 10.57 -8.84 -18.61
N ASP A 193 11.80 -8.37 -18.39
CA ASP A 193 13.03 -9.03 -18.87
C ASP A 193 13.47 -10.24 -18.02
N GLY A 194 12.62 -10.67 -17.09
CA GLY A 194 12.92 -11.75 -16.15
C GLY A 194 13.66 -11.30 -14.89
N ARG A 195 13.96 -10.01 -14.80
CA ARG A 195 14.63 -9.41 -13.65
C ARG A 195 13.82 -8.27 -13.05
N TRP A 196 13.40 -7.31 -13.86
CA TRP A 196 12.81 -6.06 -13.41
C TRP A 196 11.29 -6.10 -13.44
N VAL A 197 10.68 -5.64 -12.35
CA VAL A 197 9.24 -5.45 -12.22
C VAL A 197 8.98 -3.98 -11.95
N LEU A 198 8.16 -3.36 -12.80
CA LEU A 198 7.76 -1.96 -12.67
C LEU A 198 6.24 -1.88 -12.65
N HIS A 199 5.68 -1.53 -11.51
CA HIS A 199 4.24 -1.38 -11.30
C HIS A 199 3.84 0.08 -11.49
N ILE A 200 3.00 0.37 -12.49
CA ILE A 200 2.59 1.73 -12.87
C ILE A 200 1.06 1.79 -12.98
N PRO A 201 0.33 1.81 -11.85
CA PRO A 201 -1.14 1.85 -11.89
C PRO A 201 -1.70 3.18 -12.41
N GLY A 202 -0.94 4.26 -12.28
CA GLY A 202 -1.36 5.60 -12.69
C GLY A 202 -1.13 5.95 -14.16
N GLY A 203 -0.70 5.00 -15.00
CA GLY A 203 -0.39 5.26 -16.41
C GLY A 203 1.10 5.50 -16.66
N ARG A 204 1.52 5.36 -17.94
CA ARG A 204 2.94 5.35 -18.31
C ARG A 204 3.62 6.72 -18.34
N MET A 205 2.84 7.78 -18.68
CA MET A 205 3.37 9.14 -18.75
C MET A 205 3.34 9.79 -17.37
N SER A 206 4.51 10.17 -16.87
CA SER A 206 4.67 10.85 -15.57
C SER A 206 3.82 10.21 -14.44
N PRO A 207 3.96 8.92 -14.15
CA PRO A 207 3.05 8.21 -13.25
C PRO A 207 3.04 8.83 -11.84
N TRP A 208 4.13 9.45 -11.41
CA TRP A 208 4.24 10.18 -10.13
C TRP A 208 3.23 11.34 -10.00
N GLN A 209 2.75 11.90 -11.13
CA GLN A 209 1.73 12.95 -11.10
C GLN A 209 0.35 12.40 -10.70
N ASN A 210 0.09 11.12 -10.94
CA ASN A 210 -1.16 10.44 -10.61
C ASN A 210 -1.12 9.77 -9.22
N GLY A 211 0.06 9.71 -8.59
CA GLY A 211 0.22 9.24 -7.23
C GLY A 211 -0.44 10.16 -6.19
N LYS A 212 -0.83 9.57 -5.06
CA LYS A 212 -1.51 10.28 -3.96
C LYS A 212 -0.55 11.06 -3.06
N TRP A 213 0.76 10.92 -3.24
CA TRP A 213 1.80 11.47 -2.37
C TRP A 213 1.75 12.98 -2.19
N ARG A 214 1.29 13.74 -3.21
CA ARG A 214 1.17 15.21 -3.12
C ARG A 214 0.12 15.64 -2.12
N ALA A 215 -1.09 15.09 -2.26
CA ALA A 215 -2.21 15.41 -1.38
C ALA A 215 -1.95 14.88 0.04
N VAL A 216 -1.55 13.61 0.16
CA VAL A 216 -1.19 12.99 1.44
C VAL A 216 -0.02 13.73 2.10
N GLY A 217 1.03 14.06 1.35
CA GLY A 217 2.19 14.79 1.85
C GLY A 217 1.83 16.18 2.35
N ARG A 218 0.98 16.91 1.64
CA ARG A 218 0.48 18.23 2.06
C ARG A 218 -0.31 18.13 3.36
N ALA A 219 -1.21 17.16 3.44
CA ALA A 219 -2.02 16.94 4.65
C ALA A 219 -1.13 16.51 5.82
N TYR A 220 -0.21 15.58 5.61
CA TYR A 220 0.76 15.16 6.61
C TYR A 220 1.59 16.32 7.16
N ILE A 221 2.17 17.14 6.30
CA ILE A 221 2.99 18.29 6.72
C ILE A 221 2.17 19.28 7.58
N ARG A 222 0.95 19.60 7.15
CA ARG A 222 0.07 20.50 7.92
C ARG A 222 -0.33 19.91 9.26
N LYS A 223 -0.63 18.62 9.30
CA LYS A 223 -0.96 17.89 10.53
C LYS A 223 0.21 17.92 11.52
N GLU A 224 1.42 17.57 11.07
CA GLU A 224 2.62 17.59 11.91
C GLU A 224 2.91 18.98 12.50
N HIS A 225 2.74 20.03 11.69
CA HIS A 225 2.90 21.40 12.17
C HIS A 225 1.82 21.79 13.17
N ALA A 226 0.56 21.41 12.94
CA ALA A 226 -0.53 21.68 13.88
C ALA A 226 -0.31 20.94 15.21
N GLN A 227 0.12 19.67 15.17
CA GLN A 227 0.47 18.89 16.34
C GLN A 227 1.59 19.56 17.15
N LEU A 228 2.68 19.97 16.47
CA LEU A 228 3.78 20.68 17.11
C LEU A 228 3.33 21.98 17.80
N HIS A 229 2.48 22.76 17.12
CA HIS A 229 1.96 23.99 17.70
C HIS A 229 1.05 23.72 18.89
N LYS A 230 0.25 22.66 18.84
CA LYS A 230 -0.57 22.19 19.96
C LYS A 230 0.31 21.81 21.16
N ASP A 231 1.34 20.97 20.94
CA ASP A 231 2.26 20.54 22.01
C ASP A 231 2.98 21.73 22.66
N ASN A 232 3.45 22.69 21.85
CA ASN A 232 4.07 23.91 22.33
C ASN A 232 3.10 24.78 23.13
N TRP A 233 1.84 24.84 22.71
CA TRP A 233 0.82 25.61 23.40
C TRP A 233 0.43 24.95 24.72
N GLU A 234 0.23 23.64 24.75
CA GLU A 234 -0.03 22.87 25.98
C GLU A 234 1.11 23.00 26.98
N SER A 235 2.36 22.95 26.52
CA SER A 235 3.54 23.17 27.37
C SER A 235 3.55 24.56 28.01
N LYS A 236 3.10 25.60 27.29
CA LYS A 236 2.99 26.98 27.85
C LYS A 236 1.83 27.10 28.84
N LEU A 237 0.72 26.40 28.61
CA LEU A 237 -0.40 26.35 29.57
C LEU A 237 -0.02 25.63 30.85
N ALA A 238 0.69 24.50 30.74
CA ALA A 238 1.18 23.78 31.91
C ALA A 238 2.17 24.61 32.72
N ASN A 239 2.79 25.62 32.12
CA ASN A 239 3.76 26.48 32.75
C ASN A 239 3.49 27.98 32.36
N PRO A 240 2.36 28.55 32.83
CA PRO A 240 1.98 29.91 32.45
C PRO A 240 3.03 30.92 32.92
N ALA A 241 3.23 31.97 32.10
CA ALA A 241 4.15 33.04 32.46
C ALA A 241 3.67 33.75 33.74
N ARG A 242 4.55 33.92 34.69
CA ARG A 242 4.29 34.55 35.97
C ARG A 242 5.01 35.88 36.01
N VAL A 243 4.30 36.93 36.34
CA VAL A 243 4.88 38.26 36.52
C VAL A 243 5.01 38.51 38.01
N ALA A 244 6.24 38.60 38.50
CA ALA A 244 6.53 38.95 39.89
C ALA A 244 6.39 40.47 40.06
N ILE A 245 5.40 40.90 40.80
CA ILE A 245 5.16 42.31 41.12
C ILE A 245 5.75 42.61 42.50
N HIS A 246 6.47 43.71 42.61
CA HIS A 246 7.06 44.19 43.88
C HIS A 246 6.62 45.62 44.15
N PRO A 247 6.59 46.05 45.44
CA PRO A 247 6.20 47.42 45.80
C PRO A 247 7.22 48.45 45.33
N GLN A 248 6.74 49.68 45.14
CA GLN A 248 7.61 50.81 44.82
C GLN A 248 8.63 51.03 45.99
N GLY A 249 9.93 51.10 45.66
CA GLY A 249 10.99 51.26 46.64
C GLY A 249 11.61 49.97 47.20
N ALA A 250 11.19 48.81 46.73
CA ALA A 250 11.87 47.55 47.08
C ALA A 250 13.33 47.56 46.59
N ASP A 251 14.26 47.16 47.44
CA ASP A 251 15.68 47.05 47.09
C ASP A 251 15.96 45.84 46.18
N GLU A 252 17.11 45.84 45.51
CA GLU A 252 17.45 44.77 44.53
C GLU A 252 17.52 43.39 45.18
N LYS A 253 17.91 43.27 46.43
CA LYS A 253 17.95 42.01 47.15
C LYS A 253 16.56 41.46 47.46
N GLN A 254 15.63 42.35 47.79
CA GLN A 254 14.22 42.02 48.00
C GLN A 254 13.55 41.62 46.65
N LYS A 255 13.79 42.31 45.56
CA LYS A 255 13.32 41.97 44.21
C LYS A 255 13.83 40.59 43.78
N LEU A 256 15.13 40.36 43.95
CA LEU A 256 15.74 39.05 43.60
C LEU A 256 15.17 37.92 44.45
N GLY A 257 15.05 38.13 45.77
CA GLY A 257 14.46 37.15 46.68
C GLY A 257 13.02 36.81 46.33
N TRP A 258 12.22 37.82 45.94
CA TRP A 258 10.84 37.61 45.47
C TRP A 258 10.80 36.84 44.14
N PHE A 259 11.59 37.24 43.18
CA PHE A 259 11.71 36.53 41.90
C PHE A 259 12.07 35.06 42.07
N GLN A 260 13.03 34.75 42.95
CA GLN A 260 13.40 33.38 43.27
C GLN A 260 12.25 32.58 43.87
N ARG A 261 11.44 33.19 44.76
CA ARG A 261 10.24 32.53 45.30
C ARG A 261 9.18 32.25 44.25
N VAL A 262 8.94 33.20 43.34
CA VAL A 262 7.99 33.04 42.23
C VAL A 262 8.47 31.97 41.26
N MET A 263 9.79 31.89 41.04
CA MET A 263 10.39 30.81 40.23
C MET A 263 10.29 29.40 40.88
N ALA A 264 10.39 29.38 42.21
CA ALA A 264 10.24 28.13 42.97
C ALA A 264 8.78 27.66 43.08
N TRP A 265 7.81 28.49 42.64
CA TRP A 265 6.39 28.16 42.66
C TRP A 265 6.02 27.08 41.62
N GLY A 266 6.20 26.00 41.71
CA GLY A 266 5.88 24.85 40.92
C GLY A 266 6.25 23.58 41.70
N LYS A 267 7.10 23.81 42.71
CA LYS A 267 7.48 22.76 43.65
C LYS A 267 6.63 22.77 44.94
N ASN A 268 6.06 23.96 45.30
CA ASN A 268 5.24 24.14 46.51
C ASN A 268 3.90 24.78 46.12
N THR A 269 2.80 24.21 46.61
CA THR A 269 1.43 24.69 46.35
C THR A 269 0.98 25.87 47.21
N VAL A 270 1.71 26.15 48.27
CA VAL A 270 1.39 27.22 49.26
C VAL A 270 2.63 28.03 49.56
N PHE A 271 2.51 29.39 49.43
CA PHE A 271 3.52 30.34 49.83
C PHE A 271 2.89 31.63 50.33
N SER A 272 3.57 32.32 51.27
CA SER A 272 3.12 33.58 51.80
C SER A 272 3.57 34.73 50.89
N VAL A 273 2.64 35.65 50.63
CA VAL A 273 2.89 36.90 49.85
C VAL A 273 2.97 38.05 50.86
N PRO A 274 4.13 38.73 50.96
CA PRO A 274 4.25 39.91 51.80
C PRO A 274 3.39 41.08 51.30
N PRO A 275 2.99 42.03 52.16
CA PRO A 275 2.21 43.19 51.72
C PRO A 275 2.90 44.00 50.61
N GLY A 276 2.14 44.33 49.56
CA GLY A 276 2.64 45.05 48.41
C GLY A 276 3.35 44.23 47.34
N TYR A 277 3.53 42.93 47.55
CA TYR A 277 3.99 41.99 46.52
C TYR A 277 2.79 41.27 45.92
N ASP A 278 2.87 40.91 44.67
CA ASP A 278 1.80 40.15 43.99
C ASP A 278 2.40 39.30 42.89
N VAL A 279 1.61 38.35 42.41
CA VAL A 279 1.98 37.49 41.26
C VAL A 279 0.80 37.48 40.30
N LYS A 280 1.03 38.01 39.11
CA LYS A 280 0.07 37.84 38.01
C LYS A 280 0.44 36.62 37.18
N ILE A 281 -0.52 35.75 37.02
CA ILE A 281 -0.43 34.67 36.07
C ILE A 281 -0.97 35.22 34.74
N LEU A 282 -0.13 35.22 33.70
CA LEU A 282 -0.58 35.57 32.35
C LEU A 282 -1.24 34.35 31.75
N GLU A 283 -2.53 34.19 31.99
CA GLU A 283 -3.33 33.19 31.32
C GLU A 283 -3.60 33.62 29.88
N SER A 284 -3.30 32.75 28.94
CA SER A 284 -3.75 32.93 27.57
C SER A 284 -5.22 32.52 27.49
N ASN A 285 -6.13 33.49 27.47
CA ASN A 285 -7.58 33.28 27.26
C ASN A 285 -7.90 32.80 25.83
N GLY A 286 -6.92 32.32 25.10
CA GLY A 286 -7.07 31.92 23.69
C GLY A 286 -7.68 30.51 23.53
N ARG A 287 -8.81 30.42 22.85
CA ARG A 287 -9.37 29.18 22.32
C ARG A 287 -8.55 28.62 21.15
N GLY A 288 -7.24 28.93 21.12
CA GLY A 288 -6.34 28.54 20.03
C GLY A 288 -6.19 27.03 19.88
N TYR A 289 -6.35 26.25 20.94
CA TYR A 289 -6.26 24.78 20.87
C TYR A 289 -7.33 24.16 19.96
N GLU A 290 -8.57 24.71 19.97
CA GLU A 290 -9.65 24.24 19.10
C GLU A 290 -9.29 24.35 17.61
N SER A 291 -8.52 25.38 17.25
CA SER A 291 -8.05 25.57 15.87
C SER A 291 -7.05 24.48 15.47
N PHE A 292 -6.15 24.09 16.37
CA PHE A 292 -5.18 23.01 16.08
C PHE A 292 -5.87 21.67 15.95
N GLU A 293 -6.81 21.35 16.84
CA GLU A 293 -7.58 20.11 16.79
C GLU A 293 -8.39 20.00 15.48
N LYS A 294 -9.13 21.06 15.14
CA LYS A 294 -9.87 21.10 13.86
C LYS A 294 -8.96 20.97 12.64
N THR A 295 -7.75 21.53 12.71
CA THR A 295 -6.78 21.36 11.63
C THR A 295 -6.33 19.91 11.53
N ILE A 296 -5.99 19.25 12.65
CA ILE A 296 -5.58 17.86 12.68
C ILE A 296 -6.70 16.95 12.15
N GLU A 297 -7.94 17.16 12.59
CA GLU A 297 -9.12 16.42 12.12
C GLU A 297 -9.31 16.60 10.61
N ALA A 298 -9.31 17.83 10.10
CA ALA A 298 -9.46 18.10 8.68
C ALA A 298 -8.35 17.48 7.83
N GLN A 299 -7.10 17.43 8.34
CA GLN A 299 -6.01 16.76 7.61
C GLN A 299 -6.13 15.23 7.67
N ASN A 300 -6.65 14.66 8.77
CA ASN A 300 -6.96 13.24 8.84
C ASN A 300 -8.05 12.85 7.82
N GLU A 301 -9.11 13.65 7.72
CA GLU A 301 -10.16 13.46 6.72
C GLU A 301 -9.61 13.54 5.29
N GLU A 302 -8.76 14.53 4.98
CA GLU A 302 -8.12 14.68 3.68
C GLU A 302 -7.28 13.46 3.31
N ILE A 303 -6.51 12.90 4.27
CA ILE A 303 -5.73 11.68 4.08
C ILE A 303 -6.65 10.50 3.76
N ILE A 304 -7.71 10.31 4.56
CA ILE A 304 -8.66 9.21 4.38
C ILE A 304 -9.33 9.31 3.02
N ILE A 305 -9.88 10.49 2.66
CA ILE A 305 -10.53 10.71 1.35
C ILE A 305 -9.56 10.44 0.21
N THR A 306 -8.33 10.93 0.32
CA THR A 306 -7.33 10.78 -0.75
C THR A 306 -6.97 9.32 -1.02
N ILE A 307 -6.86 8.48 0.02
CA ILE A 307 -6.44 7.08 -0.11
C ILE A 307 -7.64 6.16 -0.35
N THR A 308 -8.77 6.39 0.31
CA THR A 308 -9.93 5.48 0.29
C THR A 308 -11.13 6.01 -0.49
N GLY A 309 -11.08 7.24 -0.99
CA GLY A 309 -12.16 7.87 -1.76
C GLY A 309 -13.39 8.25 -0.93
N GLN A 310 -13.34 8.17 0.40
CA GLN A 310 -14.50 8.39 1.28
C GLN A 310 -14.10 8.84 2.69
N THR A 311 -14.94 9.66 3.33
CA THR A 311 -14.71 10.17 4.70
C THR A 311 -15.13 9.20 5.80
N VAL A 312 -16.11 8.36 5.56
CA VAL A 312 -16.81 7.63 6.63
C VAL A 312 -16.34 6.19 6.71
N THR A 313 -15.25 5.97 7.45
CA THR A 313 -14.95 4.62 7.97
C THR A 313 -15.03 4.57 9.50
N THR A 314 -15.17 5.70 10.19
CA THR A 314 -14.98 5.78 11.65
C THR A 314 -16.09 6.51 12.42
N ASP A 315 -16.88 7.37 11.79
CA ASP A 315 -17.94 8.07 12.50
C ASP A 315 -19.28 7.37 12.32
N GLY A 316 -19.77 6.79 13.41
CA GLY A 316 -21.00 6.00 13.54
C GLY A 316 -22.30 6.79 13.38
N GLY A 317 -22.38 7.68 12.41
CA GLY A 317 -23.50 8.58 12.19
C GLY A 317 -24.23 8.39 10.87
N ALA A 318 -24.45 7.15 10.38
CA ALA A 318 -25.22 7.05 9.15
C ALA A 318 -25.98 5.75 9.05
N GLY A 319 -27.23 5.84 8.62
CA GLY A 319 -28.11 4.72 8.44
C GLY A 319 -27.58 3.69 7.42
N PHE A 320 -28.17 2.52 7.44
CA PHE A 320 -27.84 1.32 6.64
C PHE A 320 -27.57 1.60 5.13
N SER A 321 -28.15 2.65 4.57
CA SER A 321 -27.96 3.06 3.18
C SER A 321 -26.54 3.54 2.88
N ASN A 322 -25.93 4.29 3.79
CA ASN A 322 -24.57 4.82 3.58
C ASN A 322 -23.50 3.74 3.72
N ALA A 323 -23.68 2.76 4.60
CA ALA A 323 -22.74 1.65 4.78
C ALA A 323 -22.57 0.83 3.50
N ASN A 324 -23.65 0.60 2.73
CA ASN A 324 -23.57 -0.12 1.46
C ASN A 324 -22.86 0.69 0.36
N VAL A 325 -23.08 2.00 0.29
CA VAL A 325 -22.38 2.87 -0.67
C VAL A 325 -20.88 2.88 -0.37
N HIS A 326 -20.49 2.99 0.89
CA HIS A 326 -19.08 2.97 1.31
C HIS A 326 -18.41 1.62 1.04
N LYS A 327 -19.13 0.51 1.26
CA LYS A 327 -18.64 -0.84 0.92
C LYS A 327 -18.39 -0.99 -0.57
N ASN A 328 -19.25 -0.43 -1.42
CA ASN A 328 -19.10 -0.50 -2.87
C ASN A 328 -17.91 0.33 -3.37
N ILE A 329 -17.74 1.58 -2.89
CA ILE A 329 -16.61 2.43 -3.28
C ILE A 329 -15.27 1.76 -2.92
N ARG A 330 -15.18 1.17 -1.72
CA ARG A 330 -13.99 0.42 -1.31
C ARG A 330 -13.75 -0.80 -2.21
N ALA A 331 -14.80 -1.54 -2.56
CA ALA A 331 -14.70 -2.69 -3.44
C ALA A 331 -14.21 -2.29 -4.85
N ASP A 332 -14.69 -1.16 -5.38
CA ASP A 332 -14.26 -0.64 -6.69
C ASP A 332 -12.77 -0.23 -6.69
N LEU A 333 -12.28 0.40 -5.61
CA LEU A 333 -10.88 0.72 -5.47
C LEU A 333 -10.00 -0.54 -5.40
N ILE A 334 -10.38 -1.51 -4.57
CA ILE A 334 -9.65 -2.79 -4.46
C ILE A 334 -9.65 -3.53 -5.81
N ARG A 335 -10.77 -3.47 -6.56
CA ARG A 335 -10.83 -4.05 -7.91
C ARG A 335 -9.85 -3.36 -8.87
N ALA A 336 -9.82 -2.04 -8.88
CA ALA A 336 -8.89 -1.29 -9.74
C ALA A 336 -7.42 -1.59 -9.41
N ASP A 337 -7.08 -1.67 -8.12
CA ASP A 337 -5.74 -2.06 -7.66
C ASP A 337 -5.44 -3.51 -8.05
N ALA A 338 -6.40 -4.43 -7.89
CA ALA A 338 -6.27 -5.84 -8.27
C ALA A 338 -6.00 -6.00 -9.77
N ASP A 339 -6.73 -5.28 -10.61
CA ASP A 339 -6.55 -5.31 -12.07
C ASP A 339 -5.17 -4.77 -12.47
N ALA A 340 -4.73 -3.68 -11.85
CA ALA A 340 -3.40 -3.09 -12.11
C ALA A 340 -2.27 -4.02 -11.65
N LEU A 341 -2.43 -4.68 -10.51
CA LEU A 341 -1.46 -5.61 -9.99
C LEU A 341 -1.44 -6.91 -10.81
N ALA A 342 -2.62 -7.43 -11.19
CA ALA A 342 -2.75 -8.58 -12.10
C ALA A 342 -2.05 -8.30 -13.43
N TYR A 343 -2.25 -7.12 -14.02
CA TYR A 343 -1.55 -6.72 -15.22
C TYR A 343 -0.03 -6.78 -15.05
N THR A 344 0.50 -6.25 -13.94
CA THR A 344 1.95 -6.27 -13.68
C THR A 344 2.48 -7.69 -13.53
N VAL A 345 1.81 -8.53 -12.75
CA VAL A 345 2.22 -9.93 -12.53
C VAL A 345 2.15 -10.74 -13.82
N ASN A 346 1.06 -10.62 -14.57
CA ASN A 346 0.82 -11.36 -15.80
C ASN A 346 1.73 -10.95 -16.96
N THR A 347 2.22 -9.71 -16.97
CA THR A 347 3.09 -9.23 -18.06
C THR A 347 4.56 -9.24 -17.73
N GLN A 348 4.94 -9.26 -16.44
CA GLN A 348 6.33 -9.07 -16.06
C GLN A 348 6.90 -10.20 -15.19
N ILE A 349 6.07 -10.90 -14.41
CA ILE A 349 6.53 -11.95 -13.50
C ILE A 349 6.28 -13.35 -14.09
N LEU A 350 5.03 -13.66 -14.36
CA LEU A 350 4.65 -15.00 -14.85
C LEU A 350 5.33 -15.39 -16.18
N PRO A 351 5.44 -14.51 -17.19
CA PRO A 351 6.07 -14.91 -18.45
C PRO A 351 7.52 -15.36 -18.29
N ALA A 352 8.30 -14.67 -17.46
CA ALA A 352 9.69 -15.03 -17.21
C ALA A 352 9.82 -16.41 -16.55
N TRP A 353 8.97 -16.70 -15.57
CA TRP A 353 8.93 -18.01 -14.92
C TRP A 353 8.46 -19.11 -15.89
N ILE A 354 7.40 -18.85 -16.68
CA ILE A 354 6.89 -19.82 -17.65
C ILE A 354 7.96 -20.18 -18.68
N VAL A 355 8.67 -19.18 -19.23
CA VAL A 355 9.75 -19.41 -20.19
C VAL A 355 10.87 -20.25 -19.58
N ASN A 356 11.29 -19.92 -18.37
CA ASN A 356 12.36 -20.64 -17.68
C ASN A 356 11.98 -22.09 -17.35
N ARG A 357 10.72 -22.35 -17.02
CA ARG A 357 10.25 -23.68 -16.58
C ARG A 357 9.75 -24.56 -17.73
N PHE A 358 9.03 -23.99 -18.70
CA PHE A 358 8.31 -24.69 -19.75
C PHE A 358 8.82 -24.39 -21.16
N GLY A 359 9.78 -23.46 -21.31
CA GLY A 359 10.34 -23.04 -22.59
C GLY A 359 9.52 -21.93 -23.27
N GLU A 360 10.12 -21.29 -24.27
CA GLU A 360 9.49 -20.18 -25.03
C GLU A 360 8.21 -20.58 -25.76
N ASP A 361 8.14 -21.84 -26.22
CA ASP A 361 6.96 -22.38 -26.91
C ASP A 361 5.70 -22.38 -26.05
N ALA A 362 5.86 -22.40 -24.74
CA ALA A 362 4.73 -22.38 -23.80
C ALA A 362 3.93 -21.06 -23.88
N ILE A 363 4.58 -19.95 -24.19
CA ILE A 363 3.93 -18.66 -24.40
C ILE A 363 3.52 -18.48 -25.86
N ALA A 364 4.36 -18.87 -26.80
CA ALA A 364 4.12 -18.69 -28.24
C ALA A 364 2.87 -19.41 -28.76
N SER A 365 2.50 -20.53 -28.14
CA SER A 365 1.29 -21.32 -28.49
C SER A 365 -0.01 -20.78 -27.91
N GLY A 366 0.00 -19.58 -27.31
CA GLY A 366 -1.16 -19.01 -26.60
C GLY A 366 -1.48 -19.74 -25.28
N GLY A 367 -0.57 -20.60 -24.82
CA GLY A 367 -0.75 -21.50 -23.70
C GLY A 367 -0.24 -20.97 -22.35
N GLY A 368 -0.04 -19.67 -22.21
CA GLY A 368 0.41 -19.07 -20.95
C GLY A 368 -0.58 -19.29 -19.80
N CYS A 369 -0.23 -18.77 -18.64
CA CYS A 369 -1.10 -18.73 -17.48
C CYS A 369 -1.26 -17.25 -17.05
N VAL A 370 -2.45 -16.91 -16.58
CA VAL A 370 -2.75 -15.62 -15.98
C VAL A 370 -3.34 -15.81 -14.58
N VAL A 371 -3.01 -14.90 -13.68
CA VAL A 371 -3.59 -14.80 -12.36
C VAL A 371 -4.61 -13.67 -12.32
N GLU A 372 -5.73 -13.91 -11.66
CA GLU A 372 -6.77 -12.93 -11.38
C GLU A 372 -7.10 -12.99 -9.88
N TRP A 373 -7.24 -11.84 -9.24
CA TRP A 373 -7.78 -11.76 -7.89
C TRP A 373 -9.32 -11.74 -7.94
N ASP A 374 -9.94 -12.61 -7.18
CA ASP A 374 -11.40 -12.65 -7.10
C ASP A 374 -11.91 -11.50 -6.23
N THR A 375 -12.30 -10.42 -6.90
CA THR A 375 -12.86 -9.21 -6.26
C THR A 375 -14.36 -9.32 -6.01
N THR A 376 -14.97 -10.48 -6.26
CA THR A 376 -16.39 -10.70 -5.97
C THR A 376 -16.61 -10.56 -4.46
N PRO A 377 -17.51 -9.67 -4.00
CA PRO A 377 -17.81 -9.56 -2.59
C PRO A 377 -18.21 -10.92 -2.05
N PRO A 378 -17.75 -11.33 -0.85
CA PRO A 378 -18.27 -12.55 -0.24
C PRO A 378 -19.78 -12.42 -0.18
N SER A 379 -20.45 -13.24 -0.97
CA SER A 379 -21.90 -13.26 -1.03
C SER A 379 -22.40 -13.65 0.36
N ASP A 380 -23.34 -12.87 0.85
CA ASP A 380 -24.12 -13.27 2.01
C ASP A 380 -24.87 -14.55 1.61
N ARG A 381 -24.51 -15.69 2.20
CA ARG A 381 -25.11 -16.99 1.89
C ARG A 381 -26.63 -16.96 1.97
N THR A 382 -27.18 -16.09 2.81
CA THR A 382 -28.63 -15.87 2.91
C THR A 382 -29.18 -15.16 1.68
N THR A 383 -28.47 -14.18 1.17
CA THR A 383 -28.84 -13.44 -0.06
C THR A 383 -28.70 -14.33 -1.30
N GLU A 384 -27.63 -15.14 -1.38
CA GLU A 384 -27.47 -16.14 -2.46
C GLU A 384 -28.58 -17.21 -2.43
N ALA A 385 -28.86 -17.75 -1.25
CA ALA A 385 -29.92 -18.72 -1.10
C ALA A 385 -31.28 -18.13 -1.51
N ALA A 386 -31.56 -16.88 -1.10
CA ALA A 386 -32.79 -16.18 -1.50
C ALA A 386 -32.85 -15.93 -3.01
N ALA A 387 -31.70 -15.51 -3.63
CA ALA A 387 -31.61 -15.32 -5.06
C ALA A 387 -31.81 -16.64 -5.83
N LEU A 388 -31.20 -17.73 -5.37
CA LEU A 388 -31.40 -19.08 -5.95
C LEU A 388 -32.85 -19.54 -5.86
N VAL A 389 -33.53 -19.30 -4.75
CA VAL A 389 -34.96 -19.59 -4.60
C VAL A 389 -35.80 -18.77 -5.58
N GLN A 390 -35.51 -17.47 -5.72
CA GLN A 390 -36.19 -16.60 -6.68
C GLN A 390 -35.97 -17.03 -8.13
N VAL A 391 -34.74 -17.38 -8.50
CA VAL A 391 -34.39 -17.88 -9.83
C VAL A 391 -35.10 -19.22 -10.10
N SER A 392 -35.09 -20.14 -9.15
CA SER A 392 -35.77 -21.42 -9.24
C SER A 392 -37.28 -21.24 -9.44
N THR A 393 -37.90 -20.38 -8.64
CA THR A 393 -39.33 -20.05 -8.77
C THR A 393 -39.64 -19.41 -10.13
N ALA A 394 -38.81 -18.48 -10.60
CA ALA A 394 -38.98 -17.84 -11.90
C ALA A 394 -38.83 -18.85 -13.06
N ILE A 395 -37.88 -19.76 -12.99
CA ILE A 395 -37.67 -20.82 -13.99
C ILE A 395 -38.89 -21.75 -14.02
N THR A 396 -39.42 -22.14 -12.86
CA THR A 396 -40.61 -23.00 -12.77
C THR A 396 -41.86 -22.31 -13.37
N SER A 397 -42.11 -21.05 -12.99
CA SER A 397 -43.23 -20.28 -13.50
C SER A 397 -43.14 -20.03 -15.02
N LEU A 398 -41.94 -19.73 -15.52
CA LEU A 398 -41.68 -19.57 -16.96
C LEU A 398 -41.87 -20.90 -17.72
N SER A 399 -41.38 -22.02 -17.15
CA SER A 399 -41.52 -23.33 -17.79
C SER A 399 -43.00 -23.75 -17.89
N GLU A 400 -43.81 -23.50 -16.87
CA GLU A 400 -45.24 -23.75 -16.87
C GLU A 400 -45.98 -22.87 -17.90
N ALA A 401 -45.67 -21.57 -17.95
CA ALA A 401 -46.28 -20.64 -18.89
C ALA A 401 -45.92 -20.96 -20.35
N LEU A 402 -44.70 -21.37 -20.62
CA LEU A 402 -44.24 -21.74 -21.96
C LEU A 402 -44.74 -23.11 -22.40
N ALA A 403 -44.88 -24.06 -21.44
CA ALA A 403 -45.50 -25.37 -21.72
C ALA A 403 -46.94 -25.25 -22.20
N ALA A 404 -47.71 -24.28 -21.65
CA ALA A 404 -49.08 -23.97 -22.09
C ALA A 404 -49.10 -23.44 -23.54
N GLN A 405 -47.99 -22.90 -24.07
CA GLN A 405 -47.86 -22.39 -25.43
C GLN A 405 -47.08 -23.35 -26.35
N GLY A 406 -46.78 -24.58 -25.91
CA GLY A 406 -46.04 -25.58 -26.68
C GLY A 406 -44.57 -25.28 -26.86
N MET A 407 -44.00 -24.34 -26.10
CA MET A 407 -42.58 -23.98 -26.12
C MET A 407 -41.84 -24.63 -24.94
N LYS A 408 -40.57 -24.97 -25.16
CA LYS A 408 -39.68 -25.50 -24.08
C LYS A 408 -38.64 -24.46 -23.73
N LEU A 409 -38.43 -24.30 -22.44
CA LEU A 409 -37.35 -23.44 -21.89
C LEU A 409 -36.00 -24.11 -22.07
N ASP A 410 -34.98 -23.37 -22.59
CA ASP A 410 -33.63 -23.84 -22.56
C ASP A 410 -32.99 -23.59 -21.17
N VAL A 411 -33.05 -24.62 -20.36
CA VAL A 411 -32.59 -24.58 -18.97
C VAL A 411 -31.04 -24.47 -18.91
N GLU A 412 -30.30 -25.04 -19.89
CA GLU A 412 -28.84 -24.98 -19.92
C GLU A 412 -28.37 -23.53 -20.19
N ALA A 413 -28.99 -22.85 -21.14
CA ALA A 413 -28.67 -21.44 -21.41
C ALA A 413 -28.99 -20.54 -20.22
N LEU A 414 -30.08 -20.78 -19.51
CA LEU A 414 -30.43 -19.99 -18.32
C LEU A 414 -29.52 -20.27 -17.14
N THR A 415 -29.23 -21.54 -16.86
CA THR A 415 -28.34 -21.89 -15.75
C THR A 415 -26.90 -21.39 -15.96
N THR A 416 -26.42 -21.41 -17.21
CA THR A 416 -25.15 -20.78 -17.56
C THR A 416 -25.17 -19.27 -17.33
N ARG A 417 -26.27 -18.61 -17.69
CA ARG A 417 -26.42 -17.15 -17.51
C ARG A 417 -26.49 -16.73 -16.04
N PHE A 418 -27.10 -17.55 -15.19
CA PHE A 418 -27.25 -17.30 -13.76
C PHE A 418 -26.16 -17.96 -12.89
N GLY A 419 -25.19 -18.67 -13.52
CA GLY A 419 -24.08 -19.30 -12.81
C GLY A 419 -24.50 -20.46 -11.88
N VAL A 420 -25.65 -21.10 -12.16
CA VAL A 420 -26.11 -22.22 -11.36
C VAL A 420 -25.42 -23.51 -11.81
N PRO A 421 -24.58 -24.17 -10.97
CA PRO A 421 -23.90 -25.38 -11.36
C PRO A 421 -24.91 -26.55 -11.50
N LEU A 422 -25.05 -27.05 -12.72
CA LEU A 422 -25.83 -28.27 -12.97
C LEU A 422 -24.86 -29.41 -13.25
N LYS A 423 -25.06 -30.52 -12.54
CA LYS A 423 -24.47 -31.82 -12.87
C LYS A 423 -25.57 -32.71 -13.43
N ARG A 424 -25.38 -33.20 -14.66
CA ARG A 424 -26.29 -34.25 -15.18
C ARG A 424 -26.08 -35.48 -14.31
N GLU A 425 -27.20 -36.01 -13.79
CA GLU A 425 -27.20 -37.32 -13.19
C GLU A 425 -27.08 -38.34 -14.33
N ASP A 426 -25.92 -39.00 -14.42
CA ASP A 426 -25.74 -40.08 -15.38
C ASP A 426 -26.83 -41.14 -15.15
N ALA A 427 -27.58 -41.44 -16.19
CA ALA A 427 -28.76 -42.29 -16.15
C ALA A 427 -28.43 -43.78 -15.93
N GLU A 428 -27.25 -44.11 -15.40
CA GLU A 428 -26.82 -45.48 -15.06
C GLU A 428 -26.27 -45.55 -13.64
N ALA A 429 -27.15 -45.67 -12.67
CA ALA A 429 -26.98 -46.53 -11.48
C ALA A 429 -28.22 -46.40 -10.56
N LYS A 430 -29.28 -47.07 -10.93
CA LYS A 430 -30.29 -47.42 -9.90
C LYS A 430 -29.62 -48.33 -8.90
N PRO A 431 -29.51 -48.01 -7.60
CA PRO A 431 -29.08 -48.99 -6.61
C PRO A 431 -30.10 -50.10 -6.58
N ARG A 432 -29.68 -51.28 -6.96
CA ARG A 432 -30.47 -52.52 -6.69
C ARG A 432 -30.51 -52.69 -5.17
N LEU A 433 -31.61 -52.33 -4.57
CA LEU A 433 -31.95 -52.77 -3.24
C LEU A 433 -32.04 -54.31 -3.26
N SER A 434 -30.97 -54.97 -2.83
CA SER A 434 -31.00 -56.37 -2.51
C SER A 434 -31.77 -56.52 -1.20
N LEU A 435 -32.99 -57.04 -1.31
CA LEU A 435 -33.75 -57.57 -0.16
C LEU A 435 -32.90 -58.66 0.50
N VAL A 436 -32.30 -58.37 1.65
CA VAL A 436 -31.79 -59.41 2.55
C VAL A 436 -33.03 -60.19 3.04
N LYS A 437 -33.19 -61.43 2.52
CA LYS A 437 -34.06 -62.38 3.10
C LYS A 437 -33.51 -62.77 4.46
N GLU A 438 -34.15 -62.41 5.52
CA GLU A 438 -34.03 -63.08 6.80
C GLU A 438 -34.46 -64.54 6.59
N ALA A 439 -33.54 -65.46 6.83
CA ALA A 439 -33.81 -66.86 6.99
C ALA A 439 -33.95 -67.16 8.49
N ALA A 440 -35.04 -67.82 8.82
CA ALA A 440 -35.42 -68.33 10.13
C ALA A 440 -34.43 -69.29 10.75
#